data_4b947d6ffc4ad8346cb72fbc5a8b0989
#
_entry.id   4b947d6ffc4ad8346cb72fbc5a8b0989
#
_cell.length_a   1.000
_cell.length_b   1.000
_cell.length_c   1.000
_cell.angle_alpha   90.00
_cell.angle_beta   90.00
_cell.angle_gamma   90.00
#
_symmetry.space_group_name_H-M   'P 1'
#
loop_
_entity.id
_entity.type
_entity.pdbx_description
1 polymer ?
#
loop_
_entity_poly.entity_id
_entity_poly.type
_entity_poly.pdbx_seq_one_letter_code
_entity_poly.pdbx_strand_id
1 'polypeptide(L)'
;MNEELGIILETTSKILNKHVDHKLRQNIYNDNSDLINLWVEIEQLGLPKIAVKDKFNGSGLPLSTTLPIIKLSNNIGAPIPLSETILSNYILSESDINPPSGIITYAIDVKNLKIIGNEISGELISVPYLNLTDKIVFITEIEKTKKVILIKNSGEDKELKKNFLSEPRYNLKLNKCKILDIKPINLRINFKHL
;
A
#
# COMPACT_ATOMS: atom_id res chain seq x y z
N MET A 1 22.77 11.28 9.61
CA MET A 1 21.98 10.29 8.83
C MET A 1 22.69 8.97 9.06
N ASN A 2 22.00 7.92 9.43
CA ASN A 2 22.64 6.62 9.66
C ASN A 2 23.25 6.13 8.35
N GLU A 3 24.48 5.60 8.37
CA GLU A 3 25.22 5.12 7.19
C GLU A 3 24.41 4.11 6.38
N GLU A 4 23.70 3.23 7.08
CA GLU A 4 22.80 2.24 6.49
C GLU A 4 21.67 2.87 5.66
N LEU A 5 21.00 3.92 6.19
CA LEU A 5 19.97 4.65 5.46
C LEU A 5 20.55 5.34 4.22
N GLY A 6 21.80 5.83 4.30
CA GLY A 6 22.50 6.39 3.14
C GLY A 6 22.65 5.39 2.01
N ILE A 7 23.08 4.17 2.31
CA ILE A 7 23.23 3.08 1.33
C ILE A 7 21.88 2.69 0.72
N ILE A 8 20.81 2.58 1.55
CA ILE A 8 19.46 2.28 1.07
C ILE A 8 19.00 3.36 0.09
N LEU A 9 19.15 4.63 0.41
CA LEU A 9 18.74 5.74 -0.44
C LEU A 9 19.52 5.78 -1.75
N GLU A 10 20.83 5.57 -1.72
CA GLU A 10 21.67 5.52 -2.93
C GLU A 10 21.25 4.37 -3.85
N THR A 11 21.05 3.18 -3.28
CA THR A 11 20.62 1.99 -4.05
C THR A 11 19.22 2.20 -4.63
N THR A 12 18.29 2.72 -3.83
CA THR A 12 16.94 3.06 -4.28
C THR A 12 16.98 4.08 -5.42
N SER A 13 17.82 5.12 -5.31
CA SER A 13 17.98 6.12 -6.36
C SER A 13 18.47 5.52 -7.66
N LYS A 14 19.46 4.60 -7.62
CA LYS A 14 19.98 3.91 -8.80
C LYS A 14 18.89 3.08 -9.49
N ILE A 15 18.11 2.31 -8.73
CA ILE A 15 17.02 1.50 -9.25
C ILE A 15 15.95 2.39 -9.89
N LEU A 16 15.50 3.42 -9.18
CA LEU A 16 14.46 4.32 -9.70
C LEU A 16 14.91 5.03 -10.99
N ASN A 17 16.14 5.59 -11.02
CA ASN A 17 16.65 6.27 -12.20
C ASN A 17 16.91 5.34 -13.40
N LYS A 18 17.13 4.06 -13.17
CA LYS A 18 17.26 3.04 -14.22
C LYS A 18 15.92 2.79 -14.94
N HIS A 19 14.81 2.81 -14.21
CA HIS A 19 13.51 2.38 -14.72
C HIS A 19 12.55 3.53 -15.02
N VAL A 20 12.64 4.65 -14.26
CA VAL A 20 11.64 5.72 -14.34
C VAL A 20 12.00 6.70 -15.44
N ASP A 21 11.41 6.51 -16.59
CA ASP A 21 11.48 7.39 -17.73
C ASP A 21 10.12 8.03 -18.06
N HIS A 22 10.05 8.82 -19.13
CA HIS A 22 8.83 9.45 -19.58
C HIS A 22 7.78 8.42 -20.06
N LYS A 23 8.22 7.34 -20.69
CA LYS A 23 7.36 6.26 -21.20
C LYS A 23 6.66 5.53 -20.05
N LEU A 24 7.40 5.17 -19.00
CA LEU A 24 6.84 4.52 -17.81
C LEU A 24 5.75 5.39 -17.16
N ARG A 25 6.01 6.70 -17.03
CA ARG A 25 5.03 7.63 -16.43
C ARG A 25 3.75 7.78 -17.25
N GLN A 26 3.84 7.71 -18.59
CA GLN A 26 2.67 7.79 -19.48
C GLN A 26 1.85 6.49 -19.50
N ASN A 27 2.50 5.33 -19.35
CA ASN A 27 1.87 4.03 -19.53
C ASN A 27 1.24 3.45 -18.25
N ILE A 28 1.25 4.17 -17.15
CA ILE A 28 0.71 3.73 -15.84
C ILE A 28 -0.71 3.15 -15.88
N TYR A 29 -1.48 3.47 -16.92
CA TYR A 29 -2.86 3.01 -17.08
C TYR A 29 -3.03 1.83 -18.03
N ASN A 30 -2.06 1.60 -18.94
CA ASN A 30 -2.26 0.72 -20.11
C ASN A 30 -1.35 -0.51 -20.08
N ASP A 31 -0.06 -0.34 -19.83
CA ASP A 31 0.92 -1.42 -19.80
C ASP A 31 1.73 -1.36 -18.50
N ASN A 32 1.62 -2.43 -17.73
CA ASN A 32 2.25 -2.51 -16.42
C ASN A 32 3.56 -3.32 -16.42
N SER A 33 4.03 -3.81 -17.58
CA SER A 33 5.19 -4.71 -17.63
C SER A 33 6.46 -4.07 -17.08
N ASP A 34 6.80 -2.84 -17.53
CA ASP A 34 7.97 -2.10 -17.05
C ASP A 34 7.83 -1.72 -15.56
N LEU A 35 6.61 -1.44 -15.11
CA LEU A 35 6.32 -1.13 -13.72
C LEU A 35 6.47 -2.38 -12.84
N ILE A 36 6.07 -3.56 -13.32
CA ILE A 36 6.27 -4.82 -12.62
C ILE A 36 7.77 -5.12 -12.47
N ASN A 37 8.58 -4.89 -13.51
CA ASN A 37 10.02 -5.06 -13.44
C ASN A 37 10.66 -4.14 -12.39
N LEU A 38 10.29 -2.86 -12.37
CA LEU A 38 10.70 -1.93 -11.32
C LEU A 38 10.28 -2.44 -9.93
N TRP A 39 9.03 -2.89 -9.80
CA TRP A 39 8.51 -3.36 -8.51
C TRP A 39 9.29 -4.57 -7.97
N VAL A 40 9.66 -5.51 -8.83
CA VAL A 40 10.47 -6.67 -8.45
C VAL A 40 11.81 -6.24 -7.83
N GLU A 41 12.52 -5.28 -8.41
CA GLU A 41 13.78 -4.76 -7.84
C GLU A 41 13.55 -4.03 -6.49
N ILE A 42 12.48 -3.27 -6.37
CA ILE A 42 12.07 -2.59 -5.12
C ILE A 42 11.75 -3.61 -4.01
N GLU A 43 11.06 -4.70 -4.37
CA GLU A 43 10.69 -5.76 -3.43
C GLU A 43 11.93 -6.59 -3.00
N GLN A 44 12.85 -6.88 -3.93
CA GLN A 44 14.12 -7.55 -3.63
C GLN A 44 15.00 -6.73 -2.69
N LEU A 45 14.96 -5.40 -2.77
CA LEU A 45 15.65 -4.51 -1.83
C LEU A 45 14.98 -4.47 -0.44
N GLY A 46 13.81 -5.09 -0.28
CA GLY A 46 13.08 -5.15 1.00
C GLY A 46 12.33 -3.86 1.37
N LEU A 47 12.28 -2.85 0.50
CA LEU A 47 11.68 -1.54 0.81
C LEU A 47 10.20 -1.64 1.25
N PRO A 48 9.34 -2.48 0.64
CA PRO A 48 7.95 -2.59 1.07
C PRO A 48 7.77 -3.09 2.51
N LYS A 49 8.78 -3.79 3.05
CA LYS A 49 8.76 -4.37 4.41
C LYS A 49 9.77 -3.73 5.37
N ILE A 50 10.32 -2.58 5.02
CA ILE A 50 11.37 -1.91 5.82
C ILE A 50 10.90 -1.55 7.24
N ALA A 51 9.64 -1.21 7.43
CA ALA A 51 9.05 -0.91 8.74
C ALA A 51 8.19 -2.06 9.32
N VAL A 52 8.25 -3.24 8.72
CA VAL A 52 7.56 -4.45 9.19
C VAL A 52 8.40 -5.13 10.27
N LYS A 53 7.75 -5.69 11.29
CA LYS A 53 8.42 -6.41 12.40
C LYS A 53 9.22 -7.61 11.88
N ASP A 54 10.36 -7.90 12.52
CA ASP A 54 11.27 -9.00 12.17
C ASP A 54 10.57 -10.37 12.12
N LYS A 55 9.61 -10.59 13.02
CA LYS A 55 8.82 -11.84 13.03
C LYS A 55 8.01 -12.10 11.76
N PHE A 56 7.83 -11.08 10.93
CA PHE A 56 7.17 -11.15 9.61
C PHE A 56 8.14 -10.92 8.45
N ASN A 57 9.43 -11.17 8.68
CA ASN A 57 10.51 -10.98 7.72
C ASN A 57 10.63 -9.53 7.21
N GLY A 58 10.41 -8.57 8.09
CA GLY A 58 10.69 -7.15 7.84
C GLY A 58 12.02 -6.71 8.47
N SER A 59 12.43 -5.47 8.22
CA SER A 59 13.67 -4.91 8.80
C SER A 59 13.45 -4.31 10.19
N GLY A 60 12.23 -4.21 10.68
CA GLY A 60 11.90 -3.68 12.01
C GLY A 60 12.25 -2.21 12.22
N LEU A 61 12.59 -1.46 11.16
CA LEU A 61 12.99 -0.07 11.27
C LEU A 61 11.79 0.83 11.63
N PRO A 62 12.02 1.93 12.35
CA PRO A 62 10.97 2.90 12.63
C PRO A 62 10.30 3.41 11.35
N LEU A 63 8.98 3.63 11.36
CA LEU A 63 8.24 4.15 10.20
C LEU A 63 8.82 5.49 9.70
N SER A 64 9.36 6.33 10.58
CA SER A 64 10.04 7.57 10.21
C SER A 64 11.23 7.37 9.26
N THR A 65 11.87 6.21 9.27
CA THR A 65 12.96 5.85 8.36
C THR A 65 12.48 5.76 6.90
N THR A 66 11.19 5.51 6.67
CA THR A 66 10.62 5.41 5.33
C THR A 66 10.43 6.77 4.64
N LEU A 67 10.33 7.86 5.40
CA LEU A 67 10.03 9.20 4.85
C LEU A 67 11.06 9.68 3.82
N PRO A 68 12.39 9.57 4.03
CA PRO A 68 13.37 9.92 3.01
C PRO A 68 13.25 9.06 1.74
N ILE A 69 12.89 7.79 1.86
CA ILE A 69 12.72 6.86 0.74
C ILE A 69 11.49 7.25 -0.08
N ILE A 70 10.36 7.51 0.58
CA ILE A 70 9.14 7.99 -0.07
C ILE A 70 9.38 9.33 -0.76
N LYS A 71 10.07 10.27 -0.08
CA LYS A 71 10.44 11.55 -0.67
C LYS A 71 11.30 11.40 -1.93
N LEU A 72 12.28 10.50 -1.89
CA LEU A 72 13.13 10.19 -3.05
C LEU A 72 12.30 9.65 -4.22
N SER A 73 11.43 8.68 -3.99
CA SER A 73 10.54 8.10 -4.99
C SER A 73 9.64 9.17 -5.64
N ASN A 74 9.04 10.03 -4.80
CA ASN A 74 8.18 11.12 -5.27
C ASN A 74 8.95 12.19 -6.06
N ASN A 75 10.17 12.55 -5.64
CA ASN A 75 11.00 13.52 -6.34
C ASN A 75 11.41 13.03 -7.75
N ILE A 76 11.64 11.73 -7.90
CA ILE A 76 11.93 11.10 -9.19
C ILE A 76 10.65 10.97 -10.02
N GLY A 77 9.46 11.07 -9.39
CA GLY A 77 8.17 10.86 -10.04
C GLY A 77 7.94 9.40 -10.43
N ALA A 78 8.36 8.49 -9.57
CA ALA A 78 8.16 7.05 -9.78
C ALA A 78 6.67 6.69 -9.66
N PRO A 79 6.03 6.15 -10.71
CA PRO A 79 4.60 5.89 -10.73
C PRO A 79 4.25 4.54 -10.06
N ILE A 80 4.79 4.30 -8.87
CA ILE A 80 4.61 3.06 -8.10
C ILE A 80 3.96 3.34 -6.74
N PRO A 81 3.14 2.43 -6.23
CA PRO A 81 2.48 2.58 -4.93
C PRO A 81 3.40 2.21 -3.75
N LEU A 82 4.63 2.78 -3.72
CA LEU A 82 5.61 2.43 -2.68
C LEU A 82 5.15 2.89 -1.30
N SER A 83 4.66 4.12 -1.18
CA SER A 83 4.14 4.67 0.07
C SER A 83 2.92 3.90 0.57
N GLU A 84 2.01 3.56 -0.34
CA GLU A 84 0.80 2.81 -0.04
C GLU A 84 1.13 1.42 0.49
N THR A 85 2.07 0.73 -0.16
CA THR A 85 2.45 -0.63 0.25
C THR A 85 3.23 -0.62 1.56
N ILE A 86 4.18 0.31 1.77
CA ILE A 86 4.90 0.45 3.04
C ILE A 86 3.92 0.68 4.19
N LEU A 87 2.99 1.64 4.03
CA LEU A 87 2.02 1.97 5.08
C LEU A 87 1.08 0.79 5.34
N SER A 88 0.57 0.14 4.31
CA SER A 88 -0.29 -1.04 4.44
C SER A 88 0.39 -2.18 5.19
N ASN A 89 1.64 -2.49 4.82
CA ASN A 89 2.44 -3.52 5.46
C ASN A 89 2.74 -3.18 6.93
N TYR A 90 3.06 -1.92 7.22
CA TYR A 90 3.25 -1.46 8.59
C TYR A 90 1.98 -1.64 9.44
N ILE A 91 0.82 -1.20 8.95
CA ILE A 91 -0.47 -1.32 9.65
C ILE A 91 -0.80 -2.80 9.92
N LEU A 92 -0.63 -3.67 8.94
CA LEU A 92 -0.83 -5.11 9.09
C LEU A 92 0.09 -5.68 10.17
N SER A 93 1.39 -5.38 10.09
CA SER A 93 2.41 -5.85 11.03
C SER A 93 2.12 -5.40 12.47
N GLU A 94 1.72 -4.13 12.66
CA GLU A 94 1.35 -3.60 13.98
C GLU A 94 0.08 -4.25 14.54
N SER A 95 -0.80 -4.73 13.67
CA SER A 95 -2.03 -5.42 14.05
C SER A 95 -1.87 -6.94 14.13
N ASP A 96 -0.63 -7.45 14.14
CA ASP A 96 -0.33 -8.88 14.22
C ASP A 96 -0.88 -9.70 13.04
N ILE A 97 -0.95 -9.07 11.87
CA ILE A 97 -1.27 -9.71 10.60
C ILE A 97 0.03 -9.80 9.78
N ASN A 98 0.35 -10.99 9.28
CA ASN A 98 1.52 -11.17 8.41
C ASN A 98 1.29 -10.47 7.07
N PRO A 99 2.07 -9.43 6.71
CA PRO A 99 1.90 -8.75 5.43
C PRO A 99 2.20 -9.69 4.26
N PRO A 100 1.28 -9.83 3.30
CA PRO A 100 1.53 -10.64 2.11
C PRO A 100 2.59 -9.99 1.21
N SER A 101 3.15 -10.79 0.29
CA SER A 101 4.07 -10.27 -0.74
C SER A 101 3.32 -9.51 -1.83
N GLY A 102 4.06 -8.71 -2.60
CA GLY A 102 3.56 -7.92 -3.71
C GLY A 102 2.99 -6.57 -3.29
N ILE A 103 2.38 -5.91 -4.25
CA ILE A 103 1.75 -4.61 -4.07
C ILE A 103 0.50 -4.76 -3.20
N ILE A 104 0.37 -3.88 -2.22
CA ILE A 104 -0.83 -3.75 -1.38
C ILE A 104 -1.21 -2.28 -1.34
N THR A 105 -2.49 -2.00 -1.48
CA THR A 105 -3.02 -0.65 -1.33
C THR A 105 -3.93 -0.53 -0.12
N TYR A 106 -4.32 0.71 0.21
CA TYR A 106 -5.23 0.98 1.31
C TYR A 106 -6.46 1.76 0.86
N ALA A 107 -7.52 1.70 1.65
CA ALA A 107 -8.67 2.58 1.53
C ALA A 107 -8.87 3.37 2.82
N ILE A 108 -9.11 4.69 2.69
CA ILE A 108 -9.38 5.59 3.83
C ILE A 108 -10.88 5.81 3.98
N ASP A 109 -11.57 6.06 2.88
CA ASP A 109 -13.01 6.31 2.89
C ASP A 109 -13.77 5.01 2.57
N VAL A 110 -14.52 4.55 3.56
CA VAL A 110 -15.20 3.25 3.55
C VAL A 110 -16.66 3.48 3.90
N LYS A 111 -17.60 3.01 3.05
CA LYS A 111 -19.02 3.26 3.21
C LYS A 111 -19.85 1.98 3.19
N ASN A 112 -20.96 2.01 3.92
CA ASN A 112 -22.03 0.99 3.87
C ASN A 112 -21.53 -0.45 4.08
N LEU A 113 -20.52 -0.64 4.94
CA LEU A 113 -19.93 -1.96 5.18
C LEU A 113 -20.92 -2.92 5.86
N LYS A 114 -20.99 -4.12 5.32
CA LYS A 114 -21.69 -5.27 5.89
C LYS A 114 -20.77 -6.48 5.86
N ILE A 115 -20.57 -7.11 7.00
CA ILE A 115 -19.76 -8.34 7.14
C ILE A 115 -20.73 -9.47 7.48
N ILE A 116 -20.64 -10.56 6.70
CA ILE A 116 -21.41 -11.79 6.91
C ILE A 116 -20.44 -12.98 6.81
N GLY A 117 -20.19 -13.61 7.96
CA GLY A 117 -19.15 -14.65 8.02
C GLY A 117 -17.77 -14.11 7.62
N ASN A 118 -17.17 -14.66 6.58
CA ASN A 118 -15.85 -14.25 6.07
C ASN A 118 -15.93 -13.40 4.78
N GLU A 119 -17.09 -12.80 4.55
CA GLU A 119 -17.34 -11.97 3.37
C GLU A 119 -17.70 -10.55 3.77
N ILE A 120 -17.30 -9.59 2.94
CA ILE A 120 -17.59 -8.17 3.14
C ILE A 120 -18.19 -7.56 1.89
N SER A 121 -19.20 -6.72 2.10
CA SER A 121 -19.85 -5.91 1.06
C SER A 121 -19.86 -4.45 1.48
N GLY A 122 -19.86 -3.53 0.51
CA GLY A 122 -19.85 -2.09 0.76
C GLY A 122 -19.18 -1.31 -0.34
N GLU A 123 -18.60 -0.16 -0.01
CA GLU A 123 -17.95 0.71 -0.97
C GLU A 123 -16.62 1.23 -0.40
N LEU A 124 -15.57 1.20 -1.21
CA LEU A 124 -14.30 1.86 -0.95
C LEU A 124 -14.12 3.00 -1.94
N ILE A 125 -13.81 4.18 -1.43
CA ILE A 125 -13.73 5.40 -2.23
C ILE A 125 -12.27 5.83 -2.39
N SER A 126 -11.91 6.22 -3.61
CA SER A 126 -10.59 6.80 -3.93
C SER A 126 -9.40 5.90 -3.58
N VAL A 127 -9.53 4.58 -3.78
CA VAL A 127 -8.47 3.60 -3.54
C VAL A 127 -7.31 3.82 -4.52
N PRO A 128 -6.07 4.05 -4.05
CA PRO A 128 -4.94 4.29 -4.93
C PRO A 128 -4.45 3.00 -5.60
N TYR A 129 -4.01 3.10 -6.85
CA TYR A 129 -3.31 2.05 -7.60
C TYR A 129 -3.97 0.66 -7.60
N LEU A 130 -5.30 0.60 -7.55
CA LEU A 130 -6.05 -0.66 -7.51
C LEU A 130 -5.86 -1.52 -8.79
N ASN A 131 -5.37 -0.92 -9.87
CA ASN A 131 -5.02 -1.64 -11.10
C ASN A 131 -3.78 -2.53 -10.96
N LEU A 132 -2.98 -2.33 -9.92
CA LEU A 132 -1.70 -3.04 -9.70
C LEU A 132 -1.80 -4.11 -8.61
N THR A 133 -2.91 -4.20 -7.89
CA THR A 133 -3.08 -5.15 -6.78
C THR A 133 -4.51 -5.64 -6.64
N ASP A 134 -4.63 -6.84 -6.11
CA ASP A 134 -5.89 -7.42 -5.64
C ASP A 134 -6.04 -7.39 -4.10
N LYS A 135 -5.08 -6.76 -3.39
CA LYS A 135 -5.05 -6.73 -1.93
C LYS A 135 -5.26 -5.32 -1.42
N ILE A 136 -6.24 -5.16 -0.56
CA ILE A 136 -6.63 -3.86 0.01
C ILE A 136 -6.68 -3.97 1.53
N VAL A 137 -6.05 -2.99 2.20
CA VAL A 137 -6.10 -2.81 3.64
C VAL A 137 -6.95 -1.60 3.98
N PHE A 138 -7.77 -1.69 4.98
CA PHE A 138 -8.46 -0.53 5.54
C PHE A 138 -8.77 -0.71 7.02
N ILE A 139 -9.05 0.41 7.67
CA ILE A 139 -9.41 0.46 9.09
C ILE A 139 -10.86 0.91 9.17
N THR A 140 -11.66 0.20 9.94
CA THR A 140 -13.05 0.56 10.19
C THR A 140 -13.43 0.25 11.63
N GLU A 141 -14.51 0.83 12.08
CA GLU A 141 -15.07 0.54 13.41
C GLU A 141 -16.15 -0.53 13.30
N ILE A 142 -15.97 -1.62 14.05
CA ILE A 142 -16.93 -2.72 14.19
C ILE A 142 -17.16 -2.92 15.68
N GLU A 143 -18.42 -2.84 16.12
CA GLU A 143 -18.80 -3.01 17.53
C GLU A 143 -17.97 -2.13 18.48
N LYS A 144 -17.82 -0.84 18.13
CA LYS A 144 -17.05 0.16 18.88
C LYS A 144 -15.55 -0.16 18.99
N THR A 145 -15.04 -1.10 18.21
CA THR A 145 -13.63 -1.45 18.16
C THR A 145 -13.07 -1.16 16.76
N LYS A 146 -11.98 -0.39 16.68
CA LYS A 146 -11.28 -0.19 15.43
C LYS A 146 -10.56 -1.48 15.03
N LYS A 147 -10.83 -1.95 13.83
CA LYS A 147 -10.22 -3.17 13.26
C LYS A 147 -9.53 -2.85 11.94
N VAL A 148 -8.40 -3.50 11.75
CA VAL A 148 -7.73 -3.58 10.44
C VAL A 148 -8.32 -4.77 9.70
N ILE A 149 -8.67 -4.56 8.45
CA ILE A 149 -9.21 -5.59 7.57
C ILE A 149 -8.33 -5.66 6.33
N LEU A 150 -7.89 -6.87 6.02
CA LEU A 150 -7.25 -7.21 4.75
C LEU A 150 -8.23 -8.01 3.91
N ILE A 151 -8.50 -7.53 2.71
CA ILE A 151 -9.38 -8.23 1.76
C ILE A 151 -8.63 -8.61 0.48
N LYS A 152 -9.15 -9.63 -0.19
CA LYS A 152 -8.87 -9.88 -1.60
C LYS A 152 -10.00 -9.28 -2.44
N ASN A 153 -9.62 -8.37 -3.35
CA ASN A 153 -10.54 -7.79 -4.30
C ASN A 153 -10.70 -8.72 -5.52
N SER A 154 -11.94 -8.98 -5.94
CA SER A 154 -12.24 -9.71 -7.18
C SER A 154 -12.14 -8.84 -8.45
N GLY A 155 -12.09 -7.53 -8.30
CA GLY A 155 -11.83 -6.59 -9.39
C GLY A 155 -13.03 -6.22 -10.29
N GLU A 156 -14.23 -6.73 -9.99
CA GLU A 156 -15.34 -6.71 -10.95
C GLU A 156 -16.12 -5.38 -11.05
N ASP A 157 -16.11 -4.52 -10.05
CA ASP A 157 -16.96 -3.31 -10.05
C ASP A 157 -16.14 -2.09 -9.57
N LYS A 158 -15.22 -1.63 -10.43
CA LYS A 158 -14.35 -0.49 -10.15
C LYS A 158 -14.48 0.62 -11.19
N GLU A 159 -14.63 1.85 -10.69
CA GLU A 159 -14.63 3.07 -11.48
C GLU A 159 -13.28 3.78 -11.35
N LEU A 160 -12.56 3.96 -12.46
CA LEU A 160 -11.30 4.72 -12.49
C LEU A 160 -11.58 6.21 -12.36
N LYS A 161 -10.88 6.83 -11.42
CA LYS A 161 -10.74 8.29 -11.27
C LYS A 161 -9.26 8.66 -11.28
N LYS A 162 -8.98 9.94 -11.32
CA LYS A 162 -7.62 10.49 -11.21
C LYS A 162 -7.62 11.55 -10.12
N ASN A 163 -6.56 11.58 -9.33
CA ASN A 163 -6.34 12.71 -8.44
C ASN A 163 -5.76 13.90 -9.23
N PHE A 164 -5.49 15.00 -8.55
CA PHE A 164 -4.92 16.21 -9.16
C PHE A 164 -3.55 15.98 -9.82
N LEU A 165 -2.77 15.03 -9.32
CA LEU A 165 -1.47 14.64 -9.87
C LEU A 165 -1.58 13.58 -10.99
N SER A 166 -2.79 13.29 -11.46
CA SER A 166 -3.07 12.23 -12.44
C SER A 166 -2.71 10.82 -11.97
N GLU A 167 -2.60 10.58 -10.68
CA GLU A 167 -2.42 9.23 -10.15
C GLU A 167 -3.76 8.47 -10.17
N PRO A 168 -3.74 7.15 -10.44
CA PRO A 168 -4.96 6.35 -10.49
C PRO A 168 -5.60 6.25 -9.10
N ARG A 169 -6.89 6.52 -9.06
CA ARG A 169 -7.77 6.33 -7.91
C ARG A 169 -8.99 5.56 -8.36
N TYR A 170 -9.49 4.67 -7.53
CA TYR A 170 -10.64 3.84 -7.89
C TYR A 170 -11.72 3.93 -6.82
N ASN A 171 -12.96 4.10 -7.26
CA ASN A 171 -14.10 3.72 -6.44
C ASN A 171 -14.39 2.25 -6.69
N LEU A 172 -14.56 1.49 -5.63
CA LEU A 172 -14.75 0.05 -5.68
C LEU A 172 -16.00 -0.34 -4.91
N LYS A 173 -16.94 -1.05 -5.55
CA LYS A 173 -17.99 -1.74 -4.86
C LYS A 173 -17.54 -3.13 -4.45
N LEU A 174 -17.68 -3.41 -3.19
CA LEU A 174 -17.42 -4.72 -2.62
C LEU A 174 -18.71 -5.55 -2.67
N ASN A 175 -18.68 -6.68 -3.35
CA ASN A 175 -19.78 -7.63 -3.39
C ASN A 175 -19.30 -8.99 -2.89
N LYS A 176 -19.55 -9.26 -1.60
CA LYS A 176 -19.12 -10.52 -0.94
C LYS A 176 -17.63 -10.81 -1.14
N CYS A 177 -16.78 -9.77 -1.05
CA CYS A 177 -15.34 -9.94 -1.14
C CYS A 177 -14.83 -10.74 0.05
N LYS A 178 -13.87 -11.64 -0.21
CA LYS A 178 -13.27 -12.48 0.83
C LYS A 178 -12.42 -11.65 1.78
N ILE A 179 -12.69 -11.74 3.07
CA ILE A 179 -11.80 -11.27 4.12
C ILE A 179 -10.65 -12.26 4.25
N LEU A 180 -9.41 -11.78 4.08
CA LEU A 180 -8.20 -12.58 4.26
C LEU A 180 -7.76 -12.59 5.72
N ASP A 181 -7.86 -11.43 6.40
CA ASP A 181 -7.60 -11.32 7.83
C ASP A 181 -8.35 -10.11 8.42
N ILE A 182 -8.63 -10.16 9.73
CA ILE A 182 -9.25 -9.09 10.50
C ILE A 182 -8.76 -9.13 11.94
N LYS A 183 -8.20 -8.01 12.43
CA LYS A 183 -7.68 -7.90 13.79
C LYS A 183 -8.01 -6.54 14.41
N PRO A 184 -8.13 -6.45 15.73
CA PRO A 184 -8.14 -5.16 16.41
C PRO A 184 -6.86 -4.39 16.13
N ILE A 185 -7.00 -3.08 15.92
CA ILE A 185 -5.83 -2.22 15.78
C ILE A 185 -5.37 -1.73 17.16
N ASN A 186 -4.12 -2.02 17.50
CA ASN A 186 -3.47 -1.55 18.73
C ASN A 186 -2.54 -0.34 18.48
N LEU A 187 -2.72 0.33 17.34
CA LEU A 187 -1.92 1.51 17.03
C LEU A 187 -2.27 2.64 17.98
N ARG A 188 -1.34 3.01 18.85
CA ARG A 188 -1.31 4.30 19.54
C ARG A 188 -0.83 5.40 18.56
N ILE A 189 -1.42 5.45 17.36
CA ILE A 189 -1.17 6.55 16.44
C ILE A 189 -1.99 7.73 16.95
N ASN A 190 -1.30 8.68 17.54
CA ASN A 190 -1.92 9.93 17.94
C ASN A 190 -2.06 10.82 16.71
N PHE A 191 -3.16 10.67 15.95
CA PHE A 191 -3.46 11.46 14.75
C PHE A 191 -3.72 12.96 15.03
N LYS A 192 -3.50 13.41 16.28
CA LYS A 192 -3.72 14.82 16.64
C LYS A 192 -2.63 15.79 16.15
N HIS A 193 -1.61 15.29 15.46
CA HIS A 193 -0.46 16.10 15.01
C HIS A 193 -0.04 15.81 13.55
N LEU A 194 -0.97 15.38 12.69
CA LEU A 194 -0.77 15.35 11.24
C LEU A 194 -1.58 16.45 10.57
#